data_2282a436c669bf11a8180d1a6742dba8
#
_entry.id   2282a436c669bf11a8180d1a6742dba8
#
_cell.length_a   1.000
_cell.length_b   1.000
_cell.length_c   1.000
_cell.angle_alpha   90.00
_cell.angle_beta   90.00
_cell.angle_gamma   90.00
#
_symmetry.space_group_name_H-M   'P 1'
#
loop_
_entity.id
_entity.type
_entity.pdbx_description
1 polymer ?
#
loop_
_entity_poly.entity_id
_entity_poly.type
_entity_poly.pdbx_seq_one_letter_code
_entity_poly.pdbx_strand_id
1 'polypeptide(L)'
;MNLVEVKRISYYPPSKGYAVLLQEKTGDRSLPIIVGSAEAQAIALYLEGVNMPRPMTHDLMANVLENMDSEISRVLIARISNGTFYAEIKVSSPHFGEMIIDSRPSDAIAIALRTLTPIYISDDVMDSAGIDNFTGESEVAEAVTSEDLTYEISEETVLENLSEALEKAVSKEEYEVAARLRDRIKRLEKKSTTQ
;
A
#
# COMPACT_ATOMS: atom_id res chain seq x y z
N MET A 1 21.04 -1.96 4.77
CA MET A 1 19.77 -1.43 4.19
C MET A 1 19.47 -2.17 2.90
N ASN A 2 18.30 -2.77 2.80
CA ASN A 2 17.88 -3.63 1.71
C ASN A 2 16.91 -2.87 0.81
N LEU A 3 17.23 -2.75 -0.48
CA LEU A 3 16.32 -2.16 -1.47
C LEU A 3 15.18 -3.13 -1.75
N VAL A 4 13.96 -2.63 -1.67
CA VAL A 4 12.75 -3.45 -1.85
C VAL A 4 11.79 -2.85 -2.87
N GLU A 5 10.85 -3.67 -3.32
CA GLU A 5 9.71 -3.25 -4.13
C GLU A 5 8.41 -3.82 -3.57
N VAL A 6 7.30 -3.16 -3.87
CA VAL A 6 5.98 -3.68 -3.52
C VAL A 6 5.63 -4.80 -4.48
N LYS A 7 5.59 -6.03 -3.97
CA LYS A 7 5.31 -7.23 -4.78
C LYS A 7 3.82 -7.44 -5.01
N ARG A 8 3.05 -7.33 -3.93
CA ARG A 8 1.59 -7.52 -3.96
C ARG A 8 0.93 -6.94 -2.71
N ILE A 9 -0.40 -6.82 -2.80
CA ILE A 9 -1.27 -6.54 -1.66
C ILE A 9 -2.23 -7.72 -1.57
N SER A 10 -2.38 -8.30 -0.38
CA SER A 10 -3.27 -9.43 -0.11
C SER A 10 -4.18 -9.09 1.07
N TYR A 11 -5.42 -9.56 1.03
CA TYR A 11 -6.28 -9.48 2.20
C TYR A 11 -5.72 -10.36 3.32
N TYR A 12 -5.72 -9.85 4.55
CA TYR A 12 -5.20 -10.54 5.73
C TYR A 12 -6.32 -10.73 6.76
N PRO A 13 -6.98 -11.92 6.76
CA PRO A 13 -8.17 -12.17 7.59
C PRO A 13 -7.99 -11.95 9.09
N PRO A 14 -6.84 -12.30 9.73
CA PRO A 14 -6.69 -12.16 11.18
C PRO A 14 -6.84 -10.71 11.67
N SER A 15 -6.35 -9.72 10.92
CA SER A 15 -6.50 -8.31 11.26
C SER A 15 -7.66 -7.63 10.55
N LYS A 16 -8.42 -8.38 9.72
CA LYS A 16 -9.45 -7.83 8.82
C LYS A 16 -8.92 -6.64 7.98
N GLY A 17 -7.62 -6.63 7.70
CA GLY A 17 -6.89 -5.61 6.95
C GLY A 17 -6.22 -6.18 5.72
N TYR A 18 -5.14 -5.55 5.30
CA TYR A 18 -4.37 -5.96 4.13
C TYR A 18 -2.89 -6.07 4.49
N ALA A 19 -2.19 -7.03 3.89
CA ALA A 19 -0.75 -7.14 3.96
C ALA A 19 -0.15 -6.59 2.66
N VAL A 20 0.69 -5.56 2.78
CA VAL A 20 1.56 -5.07 1.71
C VAL A 20 2.86 -5.83 1.79
N LEU A 21 3.16 -6.65 0.79
CA LEU A 21 4.37 -7.44 0.74
C LEU A 21 5.48 -6.66 0.05
N LEU A 22 6.52 -6.31 0.82
CA LEU A 22 7.77 -5.71 0.32
C LEU A 22 8.79 -6.81 0.10
N GLN A 23 9.27 -6.99 -1.13
CA GLN A 23 10.27 -8.00 -1.48
C GLN A 23 11.62 -7.35 -1.78
N GLU A 24 12.71 -7.95 -1.29
CA GLU A 24 14.07 -7.56 -1.67
C GLU A 24 14.26 -7.67 -3.17
N LYS A 25 14.92 -6.67 -3.77
CA LYS A 25 15.28 -6.72 -5.21
C LYS A 25 16.44 -7.66 -5.50
N THR A 26 17.30 -7.89 -4.54
CA THR A 26 18.53 -8.70 -4.71
C THR A 26 18.58 -9.90 -3.78
N GLY A 27 17.48 -10.25 -3.14
CA GLY A 27 17.35 -11.37 -2.22
C GLY A 27 15.99 -12.04 -2.29
N ASP A 28 15.81 -13.06 -1.46
CA ASP A 28 14.56 -13.85 -1.42
C ASP A 28 13.67 -13.48 -0.23
N ARG A 29 14.12 -12.53 0.63
CA ARG A 29 13.36 -12.12 1.80
C ARG A 29 12.25 -11.15 1.45
N SER A 30 11.17 -11.25 2.18
CA SER A 30 10.01 -10.37 2.05
C SER A 30 9.55 -9.90 3.41
N LEU A 31 9.06 -8.66 3.50
CA LEU A 31 8.48 -8.08 4.70
C LEU A 31 6.99 -7.80 4.47
N PRO A 32 6.08 -8.47 5.19
CA PRO A 32 4.68 -8.14 5.19
C PRO A 32 4.41 -6.96 6.14
N ILE A 33 3.78 -5.91 5.65
CA ILE A 33 3.32 -4.77 6.45
C ILE A 33 1.80 -4.76 6.46
N ILE A 34 1.21 -4.90 7.65
CA ILE A 34 -0.23 -4.87 7.81
C ILE A 34 -0.72 -3.42 7.79
N VAL A 35 -1.70 -3.16 6.94
CA VAL A 35 -2.27 -1.82 6.71
C VAL A 35 -3.80 -1.88 6.69
N GLY A 36 -4.43 -0.75 6.96
CA GLY A 36 -5.88 -0.61 6.83
C GLY A 36 -6.33 -0.59 5.37
N SER A 37 -7.64 -0.65 5.17
CA SER A 37 -8.23 -0.68 3.83
C SER A 37 -7.98 0.60 3.02
N ALA A 38 -8.04 1.76 3.67
CA ALA A 38 -7.83 3.05 3.00
C ALA A 38 -6.37 3.19 2.52
N GLU A 39 -5.40 2.75 3.34
CA GLU A 39 -3.98 2.74 3.01
C GLU A 39 -3.70 1.73 1.88
N ALA A 40 -4.24 0.52 1.99
CA ALA A 40 -4.12 -0.50 0.96
C ALA A 40 -4.70 -0.02 -0.38
N GLN A 41 -5.87 0.63 -0.35
CA GLN A 41 -6.50 1.21 -1.55
C GLN A 41 -5.61 2.29 -2.17
N ALA A 42 -5.03 3.18 -1.36
CA ALA A 42 -4.15 4.24 -1.87
C ALA A 42 -2.90 3.68 -2.58
N ILE A 43 -2.34 2.55 -2.09
CA ILE A 43 -1.23 1.86 -2.71
C ILE A 43 -1.69 1.11 -3.98
N ALA A 44 -2.79 0.36 -3.88
CA ALA A 44 -3.32 -0.44 -4.98
C ALA A 44 -3.69 0.40 -6.21
N LEU A 45 -4.34 1.54 -6.02
CA LEU A 45 -4.72 2.44 -7.12
C LEU A 45 -3.50 2.87 -7.94
N TYR A 46 -2.39 3.15 -7.29
CA TYR A 46 -1.16 3.50 -8.00
C TYR A 46 -0.57 2.29 -8.75
N LEU A 47 -0.47 1.13 -8.10
CA LEU A 47 0.07 -0.09 -8.71
C LEU A 47 -0.75 -0.56 -9.92
N GLU A 48 -2.06 -0.33 -9.88
CA GLU A 48 -2.98 -0.66 -10.98
C GLU A 48 -3.03 0.43 -12.07
N GLY A 49 -2.30 1.54 -11.91
CA GLY A 49 -2.30 2.67 -12.85
C GLY A 49 -3.64 3.37 -12.97
N VAL A 50 -4.45 3.34 -11.92
CA VAL A 50 -5.77 3.99 -11.91
C VAL A 50 -5.60 5.47 -11.62
N ASN A 51 -5.92 6.30 -12.61
CA ASN A 51 -5.91 7.75 -12.45
C ASN A 51 -7.24 8.24 -11.88
N MET A 52 -7.19 8.90 -10.73
CA MET A 52 -8.35 9.52 -10.12
C MET A 52 -8.63 10.89 -10.76
N PRO A 53 -9.92 11.31 -10.90
CA PRO A 53 -10.26 12.61 -11.47
C PRO A 53 -9.72 13.81 -10.69
N ARG A 54 -9.43 13.61 -9.40
CA ARG A 54 -8.82 14.62 -8.52
C ARG A 54 -7.70 13.97 -7.72
N PRO A 55 -6.63 14.73 -7.38
CA PRO A 55 -5.53 14.21 -6.58
C PRO A 55 -6.01 13.67 -5.23
N MET A 56 -5.56 12.48 -4.86
CA MET A 56 -5.71 11.94 -3.51
C MET A 56 -4.69 12.58 -2.56
N THR A 57 -4.78 12.28 -1.26
CA THR A 57 -3.90 12.88 -0.25
C THR A 57 -2.41 12.71 -0.57
N HIS A 58 -1.98 11.50 -0.98
CA HIS A 58 -0.58 11.25 -1.30
C HIS A 58 -0.14 11.93 -2.62
N ASP A 59 -1.05 12.06 -3.60
CA ASP A 59 -0.79 12.83 -4.82
C ASP A 59 -0.64 14.32 -4.50
N LEU A 60 -1.51 14.83 -3.60
CA LEU A 60 -1.44 16.22 -3.13
C LEU A 60 -0.12 16.48 -2.40
N MET A 61 0.31 15.56 -1.53
CA MET A 61 1.60 15.71 -0.82
C MET A 61 2.79 15.72 -1.78
N ALA A 62 2.80 14.84 -2.78
CA ALA A 62 3.83 14.82 -3.81
C ALA A 62 3.86 16.14 -4.58
N ASN A 63 2.69 16.64 -5.02
CA ASN A 63 2.57 17.92 -5.72
C ASN A 63 3.02 19.11 -4.85
N VAL A 64 2.73 19.11 -3.55
CA VAL A 64 3.17 20.16 -2.62
C VAL A 64 4.69 20.18 -2.54
N LEU A 65 5.33 19.03 -2.37
CA LEU A 65 6.79 18.94 -2.32
C LEU A 65 7.42 19.42 -3.63
N GLU A 66 6.91 18.98 -4.77
CA GLU A 66 7.38 19.41 -6.09
C GLU A 66 7.26 20.93 -6.29
N ASN A 67 6.13 21.53 -5.91
CA ASN A 67 5.91 22.98 -5.99
C ASN A 67 6.77 23.78 -4.99
N MET A 68 7.34 23.12 -3.99
CA MET A 68 8.30 23.70 -3.05
C MET A 68 9.77 23.42 -3.43
N ASP A 69 10.02 23.01 -4.66
CA ASP A 69 11.35 22.61 -5.16
C ASP A 69 12.01 21.56 -4.24
N SER A 70 11.21 20.66 -3.69
CA SER A 70 11.67 19.63 -2.78
C SER A 70 11.38 18.24 -3.35
N GLU A 71 12.31 17.31 -3.18
CA GLU A 71 12.20 15.95 -3.67
C GLU A 71 12.38 14.93 -2.55
N ILE A 72 11.72 13.78 -2.66
CA ILE A 72 11.95 12.66 -1.77
C ILE A 72 13.09 11.83 -2.34
N SER A 73 14.20 11.77 -1.60
CA SER A 73 15.41 11.06 -2.05
C SER A 73 15.38 9.56 -1.69
N ARG A 74 14.72 9.19 -0.61
CA ARG A 74 14.49 7.79 -0.21
C ARG A 74 13.39 7.68 0.83
N VAL A 75 12.80 6.47 0.89
CA VAL A 75 11.97 6.01 2.00
C VAL A 75 12.69 4.85 2.69
N LEU A 76 12.67 4.81 4.02
CA LEU A 76 13.28 3.76 4.83
C LEU A 76 12.28 3.25 5.87
N ILE A 77 12.00 1.94 5.87
CA ILE A 77 11.37 1.28 7.00
C ILE A 77 12.49 1.07 8.02
N ALA A 78 12.54 1.96 9.01
CA ALA A 78 13.74 2.18 9.81
C ALA A 78 13.84 1.27 11.03
N ARG A 79 12.71 1.01 11.70
CA ARG A 79 12.67 0.24 12.95
C ARG A 79 11.32 -0.41 13.19
N ILE A 80 11.33 -1.42 14.03
CA ILE A 80 10.14 -2.00 14.64
C ILE A 80 10.24 -1.83 16.17
N SER A 81 9.15 -1.44 16.81
CA SER A 81 9.07 -1.31 18.27
C SER A 81 7.67 -1.69 18.74
N ASN A 82 7.58 -2.64 19.68
CA ASN A 82 6.30 -3.16 20.20
C ASN A 82 5.33 -3.57 19.08
N GLY A 83 5.82 -4.28 18.06
CA GLY A 83 5.01 -4.72 16.91
C GLY A 83 4.66 -3.61 15.92
N THR A 84 5.04 -2.36 16.17
CA THR A 84 4.78 -1.22 15.29
C THR A 84 5.99 -0.89 14.44
N PHE A 85 5.80 -0.82 13.12
CA PHE A 85 6.83 -0.37 12.18
C PHE A 85 6.84 1.16 12.07
N TYR A 86 8.03 1.72 11.96
CA TYR A 86 8.28 3.15 11.76
C TYR A 86 9.03 3.36 10.47
N ALA A 87 8.61 4.37 9.72
CA ALA A 87 9.24 4.73 8.47
C ALA A 87 9.77 6.17 8.51
N GLU A 88 10.79 6.40 7.72
CA GLU A 88 11.43 7.70 7.51
C GLU A 88 11.37 8.06 6.05
N ILE A 89 10.93 9.29 5.77
CA ILE A 89 10.96 9.90 4.46
C ILE A 89 12.09 10.92 4.44
N LYS A 90 13.12 10.68 3.60
CA LYS A 90 14.21 11.65 3.43
C LYS A 90 13.86 12.61 2.30
N VAL A 91 13.69 13.87 2.65
CA VAL A 91 13.38 14.97 1.73
C VAL A 91 14.62 15.83 1.55
N SER A 92 14.91 16.21 0.30
CA SER A 92 15.94 17.16 -0.08
C SER A 92 15.32 18.42 -0.66
N SER A 93 15.75 19.59 -0.19
CA SER A 93 15.27 20.88 -0.68
C SER A 93 16.43 21.87 -0.82
N PRO A 94 16.48 22.66 -1.90
CA PRO A 94 17.47 23.73 -2.05
C PRO A 94 17.38 24.80 -0.95
N HIS A 95 16.19 24.97 -0.38
CA HIS A 95 15.92 26.01 0.61
C HIS A 95 16.15 25.57 2.05
N PHE A 96 15.93 24.30 2.37
CA PHE A 96 15.96 23.76 3.73
C PHE A 96 17.00 22.67 3.95
N GLY A 97 17.69 22.26 2.87
CA GLY A 97 18.65 21.16 2.90
C GLY A 97 17.96 19.78 3.02
N GLU A 98 18.65 18.84 3.64
CA GLU A 98 18.14 17.48 3.87
C GLU A 98 17.35 17.41 5.18
N MET A 99 16.17 16.79 5.14
CA MET A 99 15.30 16.55 6.29
C MET A 99 14.86 15.12 6.33
N ILE A 100 14.67 14.58 7.54
CA ILE A 100 14.08 13.27 7.77
C ILE A 100 12.74 13.50 8.45
N ILE A 101 11.68 12.94 7.85
CA ILE A 101 10.31 13.06 8.33
C ILE A 101 9.86 11.68 8.80
N ASP A 102 9.42 11.58 10.05
CA ASP A 102 8.79 10.38 10.59
C ASP A 102 7.44 10.13 9.93
N SER A 103 7.15 8.88 9.62
CA SER A 103 5.94 8.49 8.89
C SER A 103 5.48 7.08 9.25
N ARG A 104 4.20 6.80 9.04
CA ARG A 104 3.75 5.41 9.01
C ARG A 104 4.26 4.73 7.74
N PRO A 105 4.60 3.43 7.80
CA PRO A 105 5.04 2.69 6.61
C PRO A 105 4.10 2.79 5.41
N SER A 106 2.78 2.70 5.65
CA SER A 106 1.75 2.80 4.60
C SER A 106 1.80 4.12 3.83
N ASP A 107 1.95 5.24 4.55
CA ASP A 107 2.02 6.57 3.95
C ASP A 107 3.32 6.77 3.18
N ALA A 108 4.43 6.32 3.79
CA ALA A 108 5.75 6.36 3.16
C ALA A 108 5.80 5.54 1.86
N ILE A 109 5.23 4.32 1.86
CA ILE A 109 5.11 3.48 0.64
C ILE A 109 4.23 4.16 -0.40
N ALA A 110 3.06 4.66 -0.01
CA ALA A 110 2.11 5.28 -0.92
C ALA A 110 2.68 6.53 -1.62
N ILE A 111 3.47 7.33 -0.90
CA ILE A 111 4.13 8.51 -1.47
C ILE A 111 5.36 8.12 -2.30
N ALA A 112 6.16 7.15 -1.85
CA ALA A 112 7.32 6.65 -2.58
C ALA A 112 6.96 6.13 -3.97
N LEU A 113 5.85 5.38 -4.08
CA LEU A 113 5.34 4.91 -5.36
C LEU A 113 5.04 6.07 -6.32
N ARG A 114 4.40 7.13 -5.84
CA ARG A 114 3.99 8.30 -6.65
C ARG A 114 5.16 9.16 -7.10
N THR A 115 6.18 9.27 -6.26
CA THR A 115 7.40 10.03 -6.54
C THR A 115 8.49 9.18 -7.19
N LEU A 116 8.23 7.89 -7.45
CA LEU A 116 9.20 6.92 -7.97
C LEU A 116 10.47 6.83 -7.11
N THR A 117 10.32 7.06 -5.81
CA THR A 117 11.40 7.06 -4.84
C THR A 117 11.74 5.64 -4.41
N PRO A 118 13.03 5.27 -4.27
CA PRO A 118 13.41 3.95 -3.80
C PRO A 118 13.00 3.73 -2.33
N ILE A 119 12.49 2.52 -2.05
CA ILE A 119 12.10 2.09 -0.72
C ILE A 119 13.17 1.14 -0.19
N TYR A 120 13.60 1.37 1.04
CA TYR A 120 14.56 0.53 1.74
C TYR A 120 13.98 0.01 3.06
N ILE A 121 14.50 -1.12 3.51
CA ILE A 121 14.26 -1.68 4.85
C ILE A 121 15.62 -1.75 5.56
N SER A 122 15.68 -1.36 6.83
CA SER A 122 16.89 -1.52 7.64
C SER A 122 17.23 -3.01 7.83
N ASP A 123 18.50 -3.32 8.02
CA ASP A 123 18.93 -4.71 8.25
C ASP A 123 18.27 -5.28 9.50
N ASP A 124 18.21 -4.51 10.59
CA ASP A 124 17.57 -4.91 11.85
C ASP A 124 16.07 -5.26 11.69
N VAL A 125 15.34 -4.51 10.87
CA VAL A 125 13.92 -4.79 10.58
C VAL A 125 13.79 -6.04 9.71
N MET A 126 14.62 -6.16 8.69
CA MET A 126 14.58 -7.32 7.79
C MET A 126 14.97 -8.60 8.52
N ASP A 127 15.95 -8.54 9.43
CA ASP A 127 16.41 -9.69 10.21
C ASP A 127 15.40 -10.10 11.30
N SER A 128 14.63 -9.14 11.84
CA SER A 128 13.66 -9.41 12.91
C SER A 128 12.25 -9.79 12.41
N ALA A 129 11.84 -9.32 11.24
CA ALA A 129 10.47 -9.46 10.74
C ALA A 129 10.39 -9.89 9.27
N GLY A 130 11.53 -10.05 8.59
CA GLY A 130 11.60 -10.59 7.23
C GLY A 130 11.33 -12.09 7.20
N ILE A 131 10.71 -12.54 6.11
CA ILE A 131 10.36 -13.95 5.87
C ILE A 131 11.09 -14.40 4.61
N ASP A 132 11.82 -15.52 4.70
CA ASP A 132 12.48 -16.14 3.56
C ASP A 132 11.47 -16.88 2.67
N ASN A 133 11.62 -16.80 1.35
CA ASN A 133 10.86 -17.59 0.37
C ASN A 133 9.33 -17.56 0.58
N PHE A 134 8.77 -16.38 0.77
CA PHE A 134 7.32 -16.22 0.98
C PHE A 134 6.52 -16.80 -0.20
N THR A 135 5.93 -17.99 -0.01
CA THR A 135 5.22 -18.72 -1.06
C THR A 135 3.69 -18.69 -0.95
N GLY A 136 3.09 -18.24 0.17
CA GLY A 136 1.66 -18.36 0.31
C GLY A 136 0.95 -17.57 1.42
N GLU A 137 -0.37 -17.68 1.40
CA GLU A 137 -1.29 -17.01 2.31
C GLU A 137 -1.21 -17.50 3.77
N SER A 138 -0.70 -18.72 3.98
CA SER A 138 -0.60 -19.34 5.31
C SER A 138 0.53 -18.77 6.19
N GLU A 139 1.61 -18.27 5.60
CA GLU A 139 2.81 -17.84 6.34
C GLU A 139 2.66 -16.42 6.94
N VAL A 140 1.78 -15.59 6.39
CA VAL A 140 1.49 -14.25 6.97
C VAL A 140 0.85 -14.38 8.35
N ALA A 141 0.10 -15.46 8.58
CA ALA A 141 -0.61 -15.69 9.85
C ALA A 141 0.32 -15.99 11.02
N GLU A 142 1.49 -16.60 10.76
CA GLU A 142 2.45 -16.97 11.80
C GLU A 142 3.45 -15.85 12.12
N ALA A 143 3.73 -14.95 11.16
CA ALA A 143 4.72 -13.88 11.33
C ALA A 143 4.19 -12.63 12.04
N VAL A 144 2.86 -12.47 12.15
CA VAL A 144 2.25 -11.28 12.75
C VAL A 144 1.34 -11.69 13.91
N THR A 145 1.95 -11.99 15.06
CA THR A 145 1.24 -12.08 16.33
C THR A 145 1.26 -10.72 17.01
N SER A 146 0.26 -9.90 16.77
CA SER A 146 -0.05 -8.77 17.64
C SER A 146 -1.55 -8.53 17.68
N GLU A 147 -2.10 -8.66 18.89
CA GLU A 147 -3.39 -8.16 19.30
C GLU A 147 -3.46 -6.66 19.03
N ASP A 148 -4.61 -6.21 18.53
CA ASP A 148 -5.00 -4.84 18.21
C ASP A 148 -4.81 -4.40 16.76
N LEU A 149 -5.89 -4.60 16.00
CA LEU A 149 -6.43 -3.62 15.05
C LEU A 149 -7.73 -4.17 14.43
N THR A 150 -8.85 -3.83 15.04
CA THR A 150 -10.19 -4.14 14.54
C THR A 150 -10.67 -3.04 13.59
N TYR A 151 -10.84 -3.37 12.32
CA TYR A 151 -11.78 -2.69 11.42
C TYR A 151 -12.25 -3.64 10.32
N GLU A 152 -13.57 -3.84 10.24
CA GLU A 152 -14.21 -4.77 9.30
C GLU A 152 -14.40 -4.13 7.92
N ILE A 153 -13.96 -4.84 6.86
CA ILE A 153 -14.55 -4.67 5.54
C ILE A 153 -14.82 -6.06 4.98
N SER A 154 -16.09 -6.43 4.88
CA SER A 154 -16.54 -7.68 4.26
C SER A 154 -16.42 -7.60 2.73
N GLU A 155 -16.34 -8.75 2.05
CA GLU A 155 -16.43 -8.80 0.57
C GLU A 155 -17.69 -8.09 0.06
N GLU A 156 -18.77 -8.08 0.84
CA GLU A 156 -20.00 -7.31 0.60
C GLU A 156 -19.72 -5.80 0.49
N THR A 157 -18.89 -5.23 1.37
CA THR A 157 -18.54 -3.80 1.34
C THR A 157 -17.71 -3.42 0.11
N VAL A 158 -16.86 -4.33 -0.37
CA VAL A 158 -16.10 -4.11 -1.62
C VAL A 158 -17.03 -4.15 -2.83
N LEU A 159 -17.98 -5.07 -2.85
CA LEU A 159 -18.99 -5.16 -3.91
C LEU A 159 -19.94 -3.97 -3.88
N GLU A 160 -20.37 -3.50 -2.71
CA GLU A 160 -21.18 -2.30 -2.55
C GLU A 160 -20.46 -1.04 -3.06
N ASN A 161 -19.20 -0.83 -2.67
CA ASN A 161 -18.40 0.30 -3.14
C ASN A 161 -18.16 0.27 -4.66
N LEU A 162 -17.93 -0.92 -5.24
CA LEU A 162 -17.80 -1.07 -6.69
C LEU A 162 -19.13 -0.83 -7.41
N SER A 163 -20.25 -1.23 -6.80
CA SER A 163 -21.59 -1.01 -7.35
C SER A 163 -21.97 0.48 -7.32
N GLU A 164 -21.68 1.18 -6.22
CA GLU A 164 -21.86 2.63 -6.15
C GLU A 164 -20.99 3.39 -7.16
N ALA A 165 -19.72 2.95 -7.32
CA ALA A 165 -18.82 3.54 -8.32
C ALA A 165 -19.33 3.30 -9.74
N LEU A 166 -19.91 2.12 -10.02
CA LEU A 166 -20.53 1.80 -11.29
C LEU A 166 -21.75 2.69 -11.57
N GLU A 167 -22.64 2.87 -10.60
CA GLU A 167 -23.80 3.75 -10.74
C GLU A 167 -23.38 5.20 -11.00
N LYS A 168 -22.36 5.68 -10.28
CA LYS A 168 -21.79 7.03 -10.48
C LYS A 168 -21.16 7.19 -11.88
N ALA A 169 -20.46 6.18 -12.37
CA ALA A 169 -19.87 6.20 -13.71
C ALA A 169 -20.94 6.18 -14.80
N VAL A 170 -22.01 5.40 -14.62
CA VAL A 170 -23.16 5.36 -15.54
C VAL A 170 -23.90 6.71 -15.55
N SER A 171 -24.13 7.31 -14.37
CA SER A 171 -24.80 8.61 -14.26
C SER A 171 -24.01 9.77 -14.87
N LYS A 172 -22.69 9.63 -14.98
CA LYS A 172 -21.78 10.60 -15.63
C LYS A 172 -21.49 10.29 -17.10
N GLU A 173 -22.14 9.25 -17.66
CA GLU A 173 -21.93 8.79 -19.03
C GLU A 173 -20.49 8.32 -19.32
N GLU A 174 -19.73 7.93 -18.28
CA GLU A 174 -18.36 7.42 -18.37
C GLU A 174 -18.38 5.91 -18.70
N TYR A 175 -18.85 5.55 -19.89
CA TYR A 175 -19.17 4.16 -20.28
C TYR A 175 -17.95 3.22 -20.27
N GLU A 176 -16.73 3.71 -20.55
CA GLU A 176 -15.52 2.90 -20.47
C GLU A 176 -15.17 2.51 -19.03
N VAL A 177 -15.32 3.45 -18.09
CA VAL A 177 -15.10 3.22 -16.65
C VAL A 177 -16.18 2.27 -16.13
N ALA A 178 -17.44 2.50 -16.50
CA ALA A 178 -18.56 1.64 -16.14
C ALA A 178 -18.35 0.18 -16.63
N ALA A 179 -17.88 0.00 -17.86
CA ALA A 179 -17.61 -1.33 -18.41
C ALA A 179 -16.52 -2.08 -17.63
N ARG A 180 -15.41 -1.41 -17.26
CA ARG A 180 -14.32 -1.97 -16.45
C ARG A 180 -14.78 -2.35 -15.04
N LEU A 181 -15.56 -1.49 -14.39
CA LEU A 181 -16.13 -1.74 -13.06
C LEU A 181 -17.09 -2.93 -13.07
N ARG A 182 -17.98 -3.00 -14.06
CA ARG A 182 -18.91 -4.13 -14.25
C ARG A 182 -18.17 -5.47 -14.43
N ASP A 183 -17.12 -5.47 -15.27
CA ASP A 183 -16.34 -6.68 -15.52
C ASP A 183 -15.55 -7.13 -14.28
N ARG A 184 -15.16 -6.18 -13.41
CA ARG A 184 -14.50 -6.45 -12.13
C ARG A 184 -15.48 -7.05 -11.11
N ILE A 185 -16.70 -6.50 -10.99
CA ILE A 185 -17.78 -7.06 -10.16
C ILE A 185 -18.06 -8.50 -10.56
N LYS A 186 -18.26 -8.78 -11.86
CA LYS A 186 -18.48 -10.13 -12.36
C LYS A 186 -17.36 -11.13 -12.06
N ARG A 187 -16.11 -10.67 -12.00
CA ARG A 187 -14.97 -11.53 -11.62
C ARG A 187 -14.99 -11.88 -10.13
N LEU A 188 -15.36 -10.94 -9.28
CA LEU A 188 -15.46 -11.15 -7.84
C LEU A 188 -16.63 -12.07 -7.50
N GLU A 189 -17.81 -11.87 -8.10
CA GLU A 189 -19.00 -12.73 -7.93
C GLU A 189 -18.74 -14.18 -8.38
N LYS A 190 -17.97 -14.38 -9.46
CA LYS A 190 -17.58 -15.72 -9.92
C LYS A 190 -16.62 -16.44 -8.96
N LYS A 191 -15.76 -15.69 -8.26
CA LYS A 191 -14.87 -16.25 -7.25
C LYS A 191 -15.63 -16.69 -5.99
N SER A 192 -16.62 -15.91 -5.59
CA SER A 192 -17.50 -16.19 -4.44
C SER A 192 -18.42 -17.40 -4.63
N THR A 193 -18.74 -17.79 -5.87
CA THR A 193 -19.65 -18.91 -6.18
C THR A 193 -18.94 -20.25 -6.36
N THR A 194 -17.61 -20.31 -6.24
CA THR A 194 -16.80 -21.53 -6.49
C THR A 194 -16.13 -22.07 -5.23
N GLN A 195 -16.58 -21.65 -4.03
CA GLN A 195 -16.20 -22.25 -2.74
C GLN A 195 -17.33 -23.05 -2.13
#